data_e94ac4d6f59595af6aa5fe0f56d77f93
#
_entry.id   e94ac4d6f59595af6aa5fe0f56d77f93
#
_cell.length_a   1.000
_cell.length_b   1.000
_cell.length_c   1.000
_cell.angle_alpha   90.00
_cell.angle_beta   90.00
_cell.angle_gamma   90.00
#
_symmetry.space_group_name_H-M   'P 1'
#
loop_
_entity.id
_entity.type
_entity.pdbx_description
1 polymer ?
#
loop_
_entity_poly.entity_id
_entity_poly.type
_entity_poly.pdbx_seq_one_letter_code
_entity_poly.pdbx_strand_id
1 'polypeptide(L)'
;MNIQINILKFFQSIRNPILNAFFLILTISTEVPVIVILTAIMYWCINKKYGQKLLFSLTANIAINTGIKEYVKAPRPIGTEGLESLRVSTATGYSFPSGHTQTATTFWTSLMIIFRQKWMYILGLIMILGVGLSRLYLGVHWPIDVICGWIFGIVFTIMFSKLFDIVDKNKDYKLLLLTLIPFIIFIFIVKSESYIKMLGLLSGFILGYIIEDKFIKFNTIDEYKKEISFSSKIDTNKDYIVKSAYRFILGIFTLLLVFLIVNYIMP
;
A
#
# COMPACT_ATOMS: atom_id res chain seq x y z
N MET A 1 -24.64 17.59 -2.81
CA MET A 1 -24.06 17.82 -1.47
C MET A 1 -24.90 17.22 -0.35
N ASN A 2 -26.22 17.44 -0.32
CA ASN A 2 -27.09 16.94 0.77
C ASN A 2 -27.05 15.42 1.02
N ILE A 3 -27.01 14.59 -0.04
CA ILE A 3 -26.96 13.11 0.10
C ILE A 3 -25.68 12.68 0.83
N GLN A 4 -24.52 13.23 0.49
CA GLN A 4 -23.25 12.86 1.13
C GLN A 4 -23.22 13.24 2.61
N ILE A 5 -23.75 14.40 2.96
CA ILE A 5 -23.91 14.85 4.36
C ILE A 5 -24.86 13.91 5.12
N ASN A 6 -25.99 13.53 4.54
CA ASN A 6 -26.94 12.61 5.16
C ASN A 6 -26.33 11.23 5.44
N ILE A 7 -25.49 10.71 4.52
CA ILE A 7 -24.75 9.45 4.74
C ILE A 7 -23.80 9.60 5.93
N LEU A 8 -23.04 10.69 6.02
CA LEU A 8 -22.13 10.93 7.14
C LEU A 8 -22.87 11.10 8.47
N LYS A 9 -24.00 11.83 8.47
CA LYS A 9 -24.86 11.96 9.64
C LYS A 9 -25.44 10.61 10.09
N PHE A 10 -25.82 9.74 9.17
CA PHE A 10 -26.22 8.37 9.49
C PHE A 10 -25.11 7.61 10.20
N PHE A 11 -23.88 7.62 9.68
CA PHE A 11 -22.76 6.99 10.36
C PHE A 11 -22.46 7.59 11.73
N GLN A 12 -22.63 8.90 11.88
CA GLN A 12 -22.48 9.59 13.15
C GLN A 12 -23.55 9.18 14.17
N SER A 13 -24.80 8.98 13.75
CA SER A 13 -25.92 8.62 14.64
C SER A 13 -25.81 7.21 15.25
N ILE A 14 -25.10 6.30 14.59
CA ILE A 14 -24.89 4.93 15.08
C ILE A 14 -23.63 4.76 15.92
N ARG A 15 -22.88 5.84 16.19
CA ARG A 15 -21.64 5.79 16.98
C ARG A 15 -21.88 5.29 18.39
N ASN A 16 -21.02 4.37 18.80
CA ASN A 16 -20.95 3.86 20.17
C ASN A 16 -19.52 3.33 20.43
N PRO A 17 -19.13 3.07 21.68
CA PRO A 17 -17.76 2.66 22.01
C PRO A 17 -17.28 1.40 21.28
N ILE A 18 -18.17 0.43 21.07
CA ILE A 18 -17.83 -0.85 20.38
C ILE A 18 -17.55 -0.61 18.90
N LEU A 19 -18.42 0.09 18.20
CA LEU A 19 -18.23 0.44 16.78
C LEU A 19 -17.05 1.40 16.59
N ASN A 20 -16.81 2.32 17.54
CA ASN A 20 -15.63 3.17 17.52
C ASN A 20 -14.34 2.33 17.53
N ALA A 21 -14.23 1.36 18.47
CA ALA A 21 -13.09 0.47 18.54
C ALA A 21 -12.95 -0.39 17.27
N PHE A 22 -14.04 -0.94 16.77
CA PHE A 22 -14.05 -1.76 15.56
C PHE A 22 -13.54 -0.99 14.32
N PHE A 23 -14.11 0.18 14.04
CA PHE A 23 -13.67 0.98 12.88
C PHE A 23 -12.29 1.59 13.05
N LEU A 24 -11.87 1.86 14.29
CA LEU A 24 -10.49 2.27 14.56
C LEU A 24 -9.49 1.15 14.26
N ILE A 25 -9.75 -0.09 14.69
CA ILE A 25 -8.91 -1.24 14.38
C ILE A 25 -8.80 -1.43 12.85
N LEU A 26 -9.91 -1.37 12.14
CA LEU A 26 -9.92 -1.49 10.68
C LEU A 26 -9.05 -0.41 9.99
N THR A 27 -9.19 0.85 10.38
CA THR A 27 -8.41 1.91 9.76
C THR A 27 -6.92 1.82 10.11
N ILE A 28 -6.57 1.49 11.36
CA ILE A 28 -5.19 1.33 11.82
C ILE A 28 -4.49 0.16 11.09
N SER A 29 -5.20 -0.93 10.82
CA SER A 29 -4.65 -2.10 10.13
C SER A 29 -4.10 -1.80 8.73
N THR A 30 -4.43 -0.66 8.16
CA THR A 30 -3.97 -0.23 6.82
C THR A 30 -3.15 1.06 6.84
N GLU A 31 -2.71 1.49 8.02
CA GLU A 31 -1.76 2.59 8.13
C GLU A 31 -0.35 2.18 7.68
N VAL A 32 0.42 3.19 7.28
CA VAL A 32 1.75 2.98 6.69
C VAL A 32 2.64 2.02 7.48
N PRO A 33 2.79 2.11 8.82
CA PRO A 33 3.65 1.19 9.56
C PRO A 33 3.23 -0.28 9.41
N VAL A 34 1.92 -0.56 9.48
CA VAL A 34 1.40 -1.93 9.36
C VAL A 34 1.62 -2.49 7.96
N ILE A 35 1.30 -1.70 6.93
CA ILE A 35 1.50 -2.11 5.53
C ILE A 35 2.99 -2.33 5.22
N VAL A 36 3.88 -1.49 5.73
CA VAL A 36 5.33 -1.65 5.57
C VAL A 36 5.81 -2.95 6.21
N ILE A 37 5.41 -3.23 7.46
CA ILE A 37 5.79 -4.47 8.15
C ILE A 37 5.28 -5.71 7.41
N LEU A 38 4.01 -5.73 7.01
CA LEU A 38 3.43 -6.87 6.29
C LEU A 38 4.08 -7.08 4.93
N THR A 39 4.39 -6.00 4.21
CA THR A 39 5.07 -6.06 2.92
C THR A 39 6.53 -6.53 3.09
N ALA A 40 7.21 -6.08 4.14
CA ALA A 40 8.57 -6.51 4.49
C ALA A 40 8.61 -8.01 4.84
N ILE A 41 7.65 -8.52 5.62
CA ILE A 41 7.51 -9.95 5.91
C ILE A 41 7.30 -10.73 4.60
N MET A 42 6.41 -10.24 3.73
CA MET A 42 6.17 -10.87 2.43
C MET A 42 7.46 -10.94 1.59
N TYR A 43 8.21 -9.85 1.53
CA TYR A 43 9.41 -9.70 0.71
C TYR A 43 10.61 -10.49 1.24
N TRP A 44 10.91 -10.38 2.55
CA TRP A 44 12.12 -11.00 3.13
C TRP A 44 11.90 -12.41 3.65
N CYS A 45 10.67 -12.75 4.07
CA CYS A 45 10.42 -14.00 4.79
C CYS A 45 9.59 -15.01 3.98
N ILE A 46 8.69 -14.57 3.10
CA ILE A 46 7.76 -15.49 2.42
C ILE A 46 8.22 -15.73 0.97
N ASN A 47 8.09 -14.72 0.12
CA ASN A 47 8.44 -14.81 -1.28
C ASN A 47 8.79 -13.43 -1.82
N LYS A 48 10.04 -13.23 -2.28
CA LYS A 48 10.50 -11.93 -2.75
C LYS A 48 9.71 -11.40 -3.94
N LYS A 49 9.32 -12.27 -4.88
CA LYS A 49 8.56 -11.85 -6.06
C LYS A 49 7.16 -11.36 -5.68
N TYR A 50 6.52 -12.01 -4.71
CA TYR A 50 5.24 -11.57 -4.18
C TYR A 50 5.37 -10.22 -3.47
N GLY A 51 6.43 -10.07 -2.65
CA GLY A 51 6.73 -8.80 -1.99
C GLY A 51 7.03 -7.68 -2.97
N GLN A 52 7.82 -7.95 -4.02
CA GLN A 52 8.13 -6.99 -5.09
C GLN A 52 6.88 -6.55 -5.84
N LYS A 53 6.03 -7.51 -6.24
CA LYS A 53 4.76 -7.24 -6.92
C LYS A 53 3.81 -6.40 -6.07
N LEU A 54 3.69 -6.74 -4.78
CA LEU A 54 2.89 -6.00 -3.82
C LEU A 54 3.42 -4.56 -3.64
N LEU A 55 4.73 -4.42 -3.44
CA LEU A 55 5.37 -3.12 -3.23
C LEU A 55 5.28 -2.22 -4.46
N PHE A 56 5.45 -2.77 -5.66
CA PHE A 56 5.25 -2.03 -6.92
C PHE A 56 3.81 -1.50 -7.04
N SER A 57 2.83 -2.38 -6.81
CA SER A 57 1.42 -1.99 -6.86
C SER A 57 1.09 -0.91 -5.82
N LEU A 58 1.62 -1.02 -4.60
CA LEU A 58 1.41 -0.04 -3.53
C LEU A 58 2.05 1.31 -3.87
N THR A 59 3.33 1.34 -4.24
CA THR A 59 4.05 2.59 -4.51
C THR A 59 3.46 3.33 -5.71
N ALA A 60 3.09 2.61 -6.78
CA ALA A 60 2.43 3.19 -7.94
C ALA A 60 1.03 3.74 -7.60
N ASN A 61 0.22 2.98 -6.83
CA ASN A 61 -1.09 3.46 -6.40
C ASN A 61 -1.01 4.68 -5.48
N ILE A 62 -0.05 4.71 -4.55
CA ILE A 62 0.16 5.87 -3.65
C ILE A 62 0.56 7.10 -4.47
N ALA A 63 1.45 6.95 -5.45
CA ALA A 63 1.84 8.04 -6.34
C ALA A 63 0.62 8.58 -7.12
N ILE A 64 -0.21 7.71 -7.69
CA ILE A 64 -1.45 8.11 -8.38
C ILE A 64 -2.41 8.81 -7.41
N ASN A 65 -2.66 8.23 -6.23
CA ASN A 65 -3.55 8.82 -5.23
C ASN A 65 -3.12 10.23 -4.86
N THR A 66 -1.82 10.40 -4.56
CA THR A 66 -1.25 11.70 -4.21
C THR A 66 -1.34 12.68 -5.38
N GLY A 67 -1.03 12.23 -6.59
CA GLY A 67 -1.16 13.07 -7.78
C GLY A 67 -2.58 13.58 -8.00
N ILE A 68 -3.58 12.70 -7.90
CA ILE A 68 -4.99 13.08 -8.03
C ILE A 68 -5.40 14.04 -6.90
N LYS A 69 -4.98 13.80 -5.65
CA LYS A 69 -5.24 14.69 -4.52
C LYS A 69 -4.76 16.12 -4.78
N GLU A 70 -3.51 16.22 -5.18
CA GLU A 70 -2.85 17.51 -5.42
C GLU A 70 -3.38 18.23 -6.68
N TYR A 71 -3.95 17.47 -7.62
CA TYR A 71 -4.61 18.06 -8.79
C TYR A 71 -6.03 18.54 -8.48
N VAL A 72 -6.84 17.69 -7.84
CA VAL A 72 -8.28 17.97 -7.58
C VAL A 72 -8.47 18.93 -6.41
N LYS A 73 -7.63 18.85 -5.39
CA LYS A 73 -7.64 19.71 -4.19
C LYS A 73 -8.99 19.79 -3.46
N ALA A 74 -9.73 18.68 -3.43
CA ALA A 74 -11.05 18.64 -2.81
C ALA A 74 -10.97 18.83 -1.28
N PRO A 75 -11.82 19.68 -0.67
CA PRO A 75 -11.86 19.82 0.79
C PRO A 75 -12.48 18.60 1.46
N ARG A 76 -12.07 18.34 2.71
CA ARG A 76 -12.64 17.28 3.54
C ARG A 76 -13.96 17.70 4.18
N PRO A 77 -14.78 16.74 4.66
CA PRO A 77 -15.97 17.04 5.44
C PRO A 77 -15.67 17.62 6.84
N ILE A 78 -14.40 17.64 7.25
CA ILE A 78 -13.94 18.12 8.56
C ILE A 78 -14.32 19.60 8.73
N GLY A 79 -15.00 19.94 9.82
CA GLY A 79 -15.46 21.30 10.09
C GLY A 79 -16.77 21.68 9.39
N THR A 80 -17.42 20.75 8.67
CA THR A 80 -18.77 20.99 8.14
C THR A 80 -19.79 21.03 9.28
N GLU A 81 -20.67 22.03 9.26
CA GLU A 81 -21.70 22.19 10.26
C GLU A 81 -22.57 20.93 10.43
N GLY A 82 -22.75 20.51 11.69
CA GLY A 82 -23.50 19.31 12.04
C GLY A 82 -22.80 17.99 11.75
N LEU A 83 -21.51 18.01 11.37
CA LEU A 83 -20.66 16.82 11.24
C LEU A 83 -19.52 16.85 12.26
N GLU A 84 -19.38 15.76 12.98
CA GLU A 84 -18.27 15.53 13.91
C GLU A 84 -17.28 14.53 13.30
N SER A 85 -16.00 14.90 13.27
CA SER A 85 -14.93 14.04 12.72
C SER A 85 -14.07 13.47 13.83
N LEU A 86 -13.82 12.16 13.77
CA LEU A 86 -12.95 11.43 14.70
C LEU A 86 -11.58 11.21 14.08
N ARG A 87 -10.51 11.16 14.92
CA ARG A 87 -9.14 10.85 14.48
C ARG A 87 -8.64 11.73 13.31
N VAL A 88 -8.87 13.02 13.41
CA VAL A 88 -8.51 14.01 12.38
C VAL A 88 -7.00 14.06 12.12
N SER A 89 -6.16 13.76 13.12
CA SER A 89 -4.70 13.81 13.01
C SER A 89 -4.10 12.95 11.89
N THR A 90 -4.78 11.86 11.50
CA THR A 90 -4.35 11.00 10.39
C THR A 90 -4.98 11.37 9.04
N ALA A 91 -5.84 12.38 9.03
CA ALA A 91 -6.57 12.84 7.84
C ALA A 91 -5.89 14.08 7.23
N THR A 92 -4.63 13.95 6.84
CA THR A 92 -3.84 15.04 6.28
C THR A 92 -4.15 15.29 4.79
N GLY A 93 -3.87 16.50 4.31
CA GLY A 93 -4.01 16.90 2.91
C GLY A 93 -5.45 16.85 2.38
N TYR A 94 -5.61 16.82 1.06
CA TYR A 94 -6.90 16.86 0.36
C TYR A 94 -7.72 15.58 0.52
N SER A 95 -9.03 15.69 0.28
CA SER A 95 -9.97 14.61 0.52
C SER A 95 -9.97 13.53 -0.57
N PHE A 96 -10.07 13.93 -1.83
CA PHE A 96 -10.32 13.05 -2.97
C PHE A 96 -9.03 12.59 -3.69
N PRO A 97 -8.90 11.30 -3.98
CA PRO A 97 -9.66 10.16 -3.46
C PRO A 97 -9.16 9.74 -2.06
N SER A 98 -9.90 8.86 -1.37
CA SER A 98 -9.51 8.40 -0.03
C SER A 98 -8.22 7.55 -0.05
N GLY A 99 -7.16 8.06 0.57
CA GLY A 99 -5.86 7.37 0.61
C GLY A 99 -5.90 6.04 1.36
N HIS A 100 -6.47 6.00 2.58
CA HIS A 100 -6.62 4.76 3.36
C HIS A 100 -7.43 3.71 2.59
N THR A 101 -8.56 4.12 1.98
CA THR A 101 -9.38 3.21 1.18
C THR A 101 -8.60 2.65 -0.01
N GLN A 102 -7.93 3.49 -0.78
CA GLN A 102 -7.17 3.06 -1.95
C GLN A 102 -6.00 2.17 -1.56
N THR A 103 -5.25 2.50 -0.51
CA THR A 103 -4.13 1.68 -0.01
C THR A 103 -4.60 0.32 0.49
N ALA A 104 -5.68 0.27 1.29
CA ALA A 104 -6.29 -0.97 1.74
C ALA A 104 -6.74 -1.83 0.55
N THR A 105 -7.43 -1.21 -0.41
CA THR A 105 -7.89 -1.89 -1.63
C THR A 105 -6.71 -2.44 -2.42
N THR A 106 -5.65 -1.67 -2.61
CA THR A 106 -4.44 -2.12 -3.31
C THR A 106 -3.80 -3.29 -2.60
N PHE A 107 -3.61 -3.19 -1.29
CA PHE A 107 -2.98 -4.24 -0.50
C PHE A 107 -3.76 -5.56 -0.58
N TRP A 108 -5.04 -5.54 -0.25
CA TRP A 108 -5.86 -6.75 -0.22
C TRP A 108 -6.13 -7.33 -1.62
N THR A 109 -6.35 -6.48 -2.64
CA THR A 109 -6.47 -6.94 -4.03
C THR A 109 -5.18 -7.60 -4.51
N SER A 110 -4.01 -7.06 -4.14
CA SER A 110 -2.71 -7.70 -4.45
C SER A 110 -2.59 -9.08 -3.79
N LEU A 111 -2.98 -9.21 -2.52
CA LEU A 111 -2.97 -10.52 -1.83
C LEU A 111 -3.95 -11.51 -2.48
N MET A 112 -5.14 -11.06 -2.90
CA MET A 112 -6.09 -11.90 -3.64
C MET A 112 -5.50 -12.40 -4.96
N ILE A 113 -4.81 -11.54 -5.72
CA ILE A 113 -4.15 -11.88 -6.99
C ILE A 113 -3.00 -12.87 -6.77
N ILE A 114 -2.25 -12.72 -5.67
CA ILE A 114 -1.08 -13.54 -5.34
C ILE A 114 -1.52 -14.93 -4.85
N PHE A 115 -2.39 -15.00 -3.84
CA PHE A 115 -2.70 -16.24 -3.16
C PHE A 115 -3.80 -17.06 -3.82
N ARG A 116 -4.78 -16.42 -4.47
CA ARG A 116 -5.89 -17.05 -5.21
C ARG A 116 -6.69 -18.08 -4.40
N GLN A 117 -6.82 -17.87 -3.08
CA GLN A 117 -7.56 -18.74 -2.18
C GLN A 117 -8.93 -18.15 -1.84
N LYS A 118 -9.96 -19.00 -1.72
CA LYS A 118 -11.34 -18.55 -1.42
C LYS A 118 -11.40 -17.68 -0.14
N TRP A 119 -10.74 -18.12 0.92
CA TRP A 119 -10.72 -17.37 2.18
C TRP A 119 -10.05 -16.01 2.05
N MET A 120 -9.02 -15.90 1.18
CA MET A 120 -8.34 -14.62 0.91
C MET A 120 -9.27 -13.63 0.19
N TYR A 121 -10.12 -14.11 -0.73
CA TYR A 121 -11.12 -13.25 -1.37
C TYR A 121 -12.16 -12.75 -0.37
N ILE A 122 -12.64 -13.62 0.53
CA ILE A 122 -13.62 -13.24 1.56
C ILE A 122 -12.99 -12.23 2.53
N LEU A 123 -11.82 -12.54 3.09
CA LEU A 123 -11.13 -11.64 4.02
C LEU A 123 -10.80 -10.30 3.36
N GLY A 124 -10.24 -10.34 2.15
CA GLY A 124 -9.88 -9.13 1.41
C GLY A 124 -11.10 -8.26 1.12
N LEU A 125 -12.24 -8.84 0.73
CA LEU A 125 -13.47 -8.08 0.52
C LEU A 125 -13.95 -7.42 1.82
N ILE A 126 -13.94 -8.15 2.93
CA ILE A 126 -14.31 -7.60 4.25
C ILE A 126 -13.41 -6.42 4.62
N MET A 127 -12.09 -6.56 4.43
CA MET A 127 -11.15 -5.52 4.77
C MET A 127 -11.25 -4.29 3.85
N ILE A 128 -11.42 -4.50 2.54
CA ILE A 128 -11.60 -3.42 1.56
C ILE A 128 -12.84 -2.59 1.91
N LEU A 129 -13.97 -3.26 2.10
CA LEU A 129 -15.23 -2.58 2.45
C LEU A 129 -15.14 -1.96 3.85
N GLY A 130 -14.65 -2.71 4.82
CA GLY A 130 -14.55 -2.27 6.21
C GLY A 130 -13.67 -1.02 6.38
N VAL A 131 -12.49 -0.97 5.72
CA VAL A 131 -11.64 0.22 5.77
C VAL A 131 -12.30 1.40 5.07
N GLY A 132 -12.93 1.21 3.92
CA GLY A 132 -13.66 2.30 3.26
C GLY A 132 -14.80 2.85 4.12
N LEU A 133 -15.62 1.97 4.69
CA LEU A 133 -16.70 2.35 5.61
C LEU A 133 -16.16 3.03 6.87
N SER A 134 -15.00 2.62 7.38
CA SER A 134 -14.38 3.29 8.53
C SER A 134 -14.10 4.76 8.28
N ARG A 135 -13.78 5.16 7.04
CA ARG A 135 -13.50 6.56 6.71
C ARG A 135 -14.78 7.42 6.71
N LEU A 136 -15.92 6.81 6.35
CA LEU A 136 -17.23 7.45 6.48
C LEU A 136 -17.66 7.54 7.95
N TYR A 137 -17.51 6.46 8.69
CA TYR A 137 -17.81 6.39 10.11
C TYR A 137 -17.02 7.42 10.93
N LEU A 138 -15.75 7.59 10.62
CA LEU A 138 -14.91 8.62 11.26
C LEU A 138 -15.20 10.04 10.77
N GLY A 139 -15.99 10.23 9.71
CA GLY A 139 -16.38 11.55 9.21
C GLY A 139 -15.23 12.34 8.58
N VAL A 140 -14.21 11.66 7.99
CA VAL A 140 -13.00 12.30 7.47
C VAL A 140 -12.90 12.28 5.94
N HIS A 141 -13.81 11.60 5.26
CA HIS A 141 -13.94 11.53 3.81
C HIS A 141 -15.38 11.56 3.35
N TRP A 142 -15.62 12.13 2.18
CA TRP A 142 -16.91 12.05 1.51
C TRP A 142 -17.15 10.64 0.94
N PRO A 143 -18.41 10.19 0.78
CA PRO A 143 -18.73 8.93 0.13
C PRO A 143 -18.07 8.75 -1.24
N ILE A 144 -18.03 9.78 -2.06
CA ILE A 144 -17.39 9.73 -3.37
C ILE A 144 -15.88 9.47 -3.28
N ASP A 145 -15.19 10.00 -2.25
CA ASP A 145 -13.76 9.76 -2.05
C ASP A 145 -13.48 8.28 -1.80
N VAL A 146 -14.37 7.63 -1.04
CA VAL A 146 -14.28 6.21 -0.69
C VAL A 146 -14.58 5.33 -1.90
N ILE A 147 -15.65 5.63 -2.63
CA ILE A 147 -16.03 4.89 -3.85
C ILE A 147 -14.90 4.95 -4.89
N CYS A 148 -14.37 6.15 -5.15
CA CYS A 148 -13.25 6.30 -6.07
C CYS A 148 -11.98 5.63 -5.54
N GLY A 149 -11.74 5.63 -4.22
CA GLY A 149 -10.65 4.90 -3.59
C GLY A 149 -10.73 3.39 -3.85
N TRP A 150 -11.92 2.78 -3.77
CA TRP A 150 -12.13 1.38 -4.14
C TRP A 150 -11.89 1.13 -5.62
N ILE A 151 -12.50 1.93 -6.50
CA ILE A 151 -12.37 1.76 -7.96
C ILE A 151 -10.91 1.89 -8.39
N PHE A 152 -10.24 2.97 -8.02
CA PHE A 152 -8.86 3.24 -8.39
C PHE A 152 -7.92 2.19 -7.77
N GLY A 153 -8.14 1.81 -6.51
CA GLY A 153 -7.40 0.74 -5.87
C GLY A 153 -7.47 -0.57 -6.65
N ILE A 154 -8.65 -1.02 -7.07
CA ILE A 154 -8.82 -2.26 -7.84
C ILE A 154 -8.18 -2.13 -9.22
N VAL A 155 -8.57 -1.09 -9.99
CA VAL A 155 -8.17 -0.93 -11.40
C VAL A 155 -6.65 -0.83 -11.52
N PHE A 156 -6.03 0.07 -10.76
CA PHE A 156 -4.59 0.27 -10.84
C PHE A 156 -3.80 -0.91 -10.27
N THR A 157 -4.33 -1.60 -9.24
CA THR A 157 -3.66 -2.80 -8.74
C THR A 157 -3.64 -3.91 -9.79
N ILE A 158 -4.73 -4.16 -10.48
CA ILE A 158 -4.78 -5.17 -11.56
C ILE A 158 -3.82 -4.78 -12.68
N MET A 159 -3.81 -3.50 -13.07
CA MET A 159 -2.94 -3.00 -14.12
C MET A 159 -1.45 -3.15 -13.75
N PHE A 160 -1.03 -2.66 -12.58
CA PHE A 160 0.37 -2.74 -12.16
C PHE A 160 0.82 -4.15 -11.81
N SER A 161 -0.05 -5.00 -11.27
CA SER A 161 0.25 -6.41 -11.06
C SER A 161 0.53 -7.16 -12.36
N LYS A 162 -0.28 -6.92 -13.41
CA LYS A 162 -0.05 -7.52 -14.73
C LYS A 162 1.23 -6.98 -15.37
N LEU A 163 1.46 -5.67 -15.27
CA LEU A 163 2.67 -5.05 -15.79
C LEU A 163 3.92 -5.62 -15.12
N PHE A 164 3.88 -5.79 -13.79
CA PHE A 164 4.99 -6.41 -13.05
C PHE A 164 5.24 -7.84 -13.51
N ASP A 165 4.19 -8.64 -13.72
CA ASP A 165 4.34 -10.02 -14.22
C ASP A 165 5.02 -10.07 -15.59
N ILE A 166 4.69 -9.14 -16.49
CA ILE A 166 5.32 -9.03 -17.82
C ILE A 166 6.81 -8.66 -17.67
N VAL A 167 7.09 -7.65 -16.85
CA VAL A 167 8.45 -7.18 -16.60
C VAL A 167 9.31 -8.27 -15.96
N ASP A 168 8.81 -8.91 -14.91
CA ASP A 168 9.59 -9.95 -14.18
C ASP A 168 9.83 -11.19 -15.04
N LYS A 169 8.84 -11.61 -15.85
CA LYS A 169 8.97 -12.74 -16.76
C LYS A 169 9.98 -12.49 -17.87
N ASN A 170 9.94 -11.32 -18.48
CA ASN A 170 10.75 -10.99 -19.65
C ASN A 170 12.06 -10.26 -19.27
N LYS A 171 12.22 -9.88 -18.00
CA LYS A 171 13.31 -9.01 -17.50
C LYS A 171 13.40 -7.69 -18.27
N ASP A 172 12.22 -7.15 -18.62
CA ASP A 172 12.10 -5.91 -19.39
C ASP A 172 12.20 -4.68 -18.49
N TYR A 173 13.42 -4.36 -18.08
CA TYR A 173 13.69 -3.18 -17.26
C TYR A 173 13.40 -1.85 -17.99
N LYS A 174 13.46 -1.86 -19.35
CA LYS A 174 13.11 -0.66 -20.13
C LYS A 174 11.64 -0.35 -19.97
N LEU A 175 10.77 -1.35 -20.10
CA LEU A 175 9.33 -1.18 -19.89
C LEU A 175 9.04 -0.66 -18.47
N LEU A 176 9.75 -1.19 -17.45
CA LEU A 176 9.59 -0.74 -16.07
C LEU A 176 10.01 0.72 -15.89
N LEU A 177 11.12 1.16 -16.50
CA LEU A 177 11.55 2.56 -16.47
C LEU A 177 10.59 3.47 -17.25
N LEU A 178 10.06 3.00 -18.38
CA LEU A 178 9.08 3.74 -19.16
C LEU A 178 7.79 4.04 -18.40
N THR A 179 7.44 3.20 -17.40
CA THR A 179 6.27 3.48 -16.54
C THR A 179 6.42 4.75 -15.71
N LEU A 180 7.64 5.25 -15.49
CA LEU A 180 7.86 6.51 -14.77
C LEU A 180 7.52 7.75 -15.61
N ILE A 181 7.53 7.64 -16.93
CA ILE A 181 7.35 8.81 -17.82
C ILE A 181 6.06 9.57 -17.51
N PRO A 182 4.86 8.93 -17.46
CA PRO A 182 3.63 9.67 -17.16
C PRO A 182 3.65 10.32 -15.78
N PHE A 183 4.27 9.67 -14.78
CA PHE A 183 4.41 10.25 -13.44
C PHE A 183 5.35 11.47 -13.45
N ILE A 184 6.46 11.42 -14.21
CA ILE A 184 7.40 12.54 -14.34
C ILE A 184 6.72 13.72 -15.05
N ILE A 185 6.00 13.47 -16.14
CA ILE A 185 5.25 14.51 -16.85
C ILE A 185 4.24 15.17 -15.93
N PHE A 186 3.60 14.40 -15.06
CA PHE A 186 2.58 14.90 -14.13
C PHE A 186 3.14 15.85 -13.06
N ILE A 187 4.46 15.85 -12.78
CA ILE A 187 5.11 16.82 -11.88
C ILE A 187 4.86 18.26 -12.38
N PHE A 188 4.97 18.48 -13.69
CA PHE A 188 4.81 19.81 -14.28
C PHE A 188 3.37 20.36 -14.17
N ILE A 189 2.40 19.44 -14.02
CA ILE A 189 0.98 19.78 -13.81
C ILE A 189 0.69 20.09 -12.35
N VAL A 190 1.14 19.20 -11.44
CA VAL A 190 0.74 19.21 -10.02
C VAL A 190 1.64 20.13 -9.18
N LYS A 191 2.95 20.19 -9.48
CA LYS A 191 3.95 21.01 -8.78
C LYS A 191 3.89 20.91 -7.26
N SER A 192 3.72 19.69 -6.73
CA SER A 192 3.57 19.40 -5.30
C SER A 192 4.76 18.64 -4.76
N GLU A 193 5.27 19.07 -3.61
CA GLU A 193 6.34 18.38 -2.88
C GLU A 193 5.89 16.98 -2.44
N SER A 194 4.66 16.83 -1.96
CA SER A 194 4.09 15.54 -1.58
C SER A 194 4.08 14.56 -2.76
N TYR A 195 3.74 15.03 -3.96
CA TYR A 195 3.76 14.19 -5.14
C TYR A 195 5.19 13.77 -5.55
N ILE A 196 6.14 14.70 -5.49
CA ILE A 196 7.56 14.41 -5.79
C ILE A 196 8.11 13.35 -4.82
N LYS A 197 7.78 13.43 -3.53
CA LYS A 197 8.16 12.41 -2.53
C LYS A 197 7.61 11.02 -2.90
N MET A 198 6.36 10.91 -3.34
CA MET A 198 5.77 9.64 -3.74
C MET A 198 6.34 9.11 -5.06
N LEU A 199 6.68 9.99 -6.00
CA LEU A 199 7.41 9.61 -7.20
C LEU A 199 8.82 9.11 -6.86
N GLY A 200 9.50 9.74 -5.92
CA GLY A 200 10.79 9.27 -5.39
C GLY A 200 10.69 7.86 -4.81
N LEU A 201 9.62 7.56 -4.06
CA LEU A 201 9.36 6.22 -3.53
C LEU A 201 9.18 5.18 -4.66
N LEU A 202 8.38 5.50 -5.68
CA LEU A 202 8.17 4.62 -6.83
C LEU A 202 9.47 4.41 -7.64
N SER A 203 10.22 5.49 -7.88
CA SER A 203 11.50 5.44 -8.58
C SER A 203 12.54 4.63 -7.81
N GLY A 204 12.60 4.82 -6.48
CA GLY A 204 13.47 4.05 -5.59
C GLY A 204 13.14 2.56 -5.61
N PHE A 205 11.84 2.21 -5.62
CA PHE A 205 11.42 0.81 -5.79
C PHE A 205 11.93 0.25 -7.13
N ILE A 206 11.72 0.95 -8.23
CA ILE A 206 12.11 0.49 -9.57
C ILE A 206 13.62 0.27 -9.66
N LEU A 207 14.42 1.21 -9.17
CA LEU A 207 15.87 1.08 -9.15
C LEU A 207 16.32 -0.07 -8.23
N GLY A 208 15.73 -0.17 -7.04
CA GLY A 208 16.00 -1.24 -6.10
C GLY A 208 15.66 -2.63 -6.67
N TYR A 209 14.54 -2.77 -7.38
CA TYR A 209 14.18 -4.01 -8.08
C TYR A 209 15.24 -4.40 -9.13
N ILE A 210 15.68 -3.44 -9.96
CA ILE A 210 16.69 -3.69 -10.99
C ILE A 210 18.03 -4.11 -10.38
N ILE A 211 18.45 -3.42 -9.31
CA ILE A 211 19.70 -3.73 -8.60
C ILE A 211 19.61 -5.11 -7.96
N GLU A 212 18.52 -5.39 -7.27
CA GLU A 212 18.31 -6.69 -6.63
C GLU A 212 18.34 -7.84 -7.66
N ASP A 213 17.59 -7.68 -8.76
CA ASP A 213 17.47 -8.75 -9.76
C ASP A 213 18.78 -8.98 -10.55
N LYS A 214 19.59 -7.94 -10.78
CA LYS A 214 20.86 -8.07 -11.52
C LYS A 214 22.03 -8.49 -10.65
N PHE A 215 22.16 -7.94 -9.44
CA PHE A 215 23.39 -8.02 -8.67
C PHE A 215 23.25 -8.80 -7.37
N ILE A 216 22.15 -8.66 -6.64
CA ILE A 216 22.01 -9.22 -5.29
C ILE A 216 21.46 -10.65 -5.35
N LYS A 217 20.36 -10.87 -6.06
CA LYS A 217 19.74 -12.17 -6.36
C LYS A 217 19.55 -13.06 -5.13
N PHE A 218 19.11 -12.51 -3.98
CA PHE A 218 18.88 -13.35 -2.82
C PHE A 218 17.69 -14.30 -3.04
N ASN A 219 17.76 -15.52 -2.47
CA ASN A 219 16.72 -16.53 -2.60
C ASN A 219 15.80 -16.54 -1.38
N THR A 220 14.50 -16.67 -1.61
CA THR A 220 13.48 -16.88 -0.58
C THR A 220 13.08 -18.36 -0.49
N ILE A 221 12.20 -18.72 0.44
CA ILE A 221 11.78 -20.12 0.74
C ILE A 221 11.47 -20.97 -0.50
N ASP A 222 10.65 -20.43 -1.40
CA ASP A 222 10.11 -21.24 -2.49
C ASP A 222 11.20 -21.64 -3.50
N GLU A 223 12.21 -20.78 -3.66
CA GLU A 223 13.37 -21.06 -4.51
C GLU A 223 14.30 -22.05 -3.82
N TYR A 224 14.51 -21.87 -2.52
CA TYR A 224 15.35 -22.76 -1.72
C TYR A 224 14.76 -24.18 -1.58
N LYS A 225 13.43 -24.32 -1.44
CA LYS A 225 12.76 -25.62 -1.43
C LYS A 225 12.84 -26.35 -2.77
N LYS A 226 12.87 -25.64 -3.90
CA LYS A 226 13.08 -26.23 -5.22
C LYS A 226 14.50 -26.76 -5.39
N GLU A 227 15.49 -26.06 -4.89
CA GLU A 227 16.90 -26.49 -4.94
C GLU A 227 17.15 -27.70 -4.03
N ILE A 228 16.53 -27.75 -2.84
CA ILE A 228 16.75 -28.84 -1.85
C ILE A 228 15.92 -30.08 -2.15
N SER A 229 14.81 -30.00 -2.86
CA SER A 229 14.06 -31.19 -3.31
C SER A 229 14.92 -32.15 -4.11
N PHE A 230 16.11 -31.74 -4.52
CA PHE A 230 17.11 -32.54 -5.22
C PHE A 230 18.23 -33.09 -4.31
N SER A 231 18.38 -32.63 -3.08
CA SER A 231 19.46 -33.07 -2.16
C SER A 231 19.03 -33.06 -0.71
N SER A 232 18.85 -34.25 -0.14
CA SER A 232 18.81 -34.64 1.29
C SER A 232 17.84 -33.93 2.26
N LYS A 233 17.10 -34.80 2.96
CA LYS A 233 16.33 -34.56 4.21
C LYS A 233 17.27 -34.22 5.36
N ILE A 234 17.53 -32.95 5.67
CA ILE A 234 18.05 -32.57 7.00
C ILE A 234 17.70 -31.08 7.28
N ASP A 235 17.08 -30.83 8.43
CA ASP A 235 16.99 -29.58 9.26
C ASP A 235 16.76 -28.21 8.53
N THR A 236 16.25 -28.23 7.33
CA THR A 236 16.08 -27.05 6.44
C THR A 236 15.10 -26.00 6.95
N ASN A 237 14.17 -26.37 7.86
CA ASN A 237 13.18 -25.44 8.37
C ASN A 237 13.75 -24.48 9.44
N LYS A 238 14.65 -24.95 10.32
CA LYS A 238 15.27 -24.12 11.37
C LYS A 238 16.23 -23.09 10.78
N ASP A 239 17.12 -23.50 9.92
CA ASP A 239 18.10 -22.62 9.24
C ASP A 239 17.41 -21.56 8.41
N TYR A 240 16.31 -21.92 7.76
CA TYR A 240 15.53 -20.99 6.99
C TYR A 240 14.84 -19.93 7.85
N ILE A 241 14.17 -20.34 8.94
CA ILE A 241 13.50 -19.42 9.87
C ILE A 241 14.52 -18.43 10.43
N VAL A 242 15.69 -18.91 10.84
CA VAL A 242 16.79 -18.07 11.36
C VAL A 242 17.26 -17.07 10.29
N LYS A 243 17.53 -17.51 9.06
CA LYS A 243 17.96 -16.63 7.96
C LYS A 243 16.89 -15.58 7.62
N SER A 244 15.61 -15.96 7.62
CA SER A 244 14.50 -15.04 7.37
C SER A 244 14.36 -14.01 8.49
N ALA A 245 14.49 -14.43 9.74
CA ALA A 245 14.48 -13.52 10.90
C ALA A 245 15.65 -12.52 10.84
N TYR A 246 16.86 -13.00 10.51
CA TYR A 246 18.01 -12.10 10.30
C TYR A 246 17.76 -11.07 9.21
N ARG A 247 17.23 -11.49 8.04
CA ARG A 247 16.91 -10.57 6.94
C ARG A 247 15.88 -9.54 7.35
N PHE A 248 14.85 -9.96 8.08
CA PHE A 248 13.81 -9.07 8.56
C PHE A 248 14.37 -8.03 9.54
N ILE A 249 15.13 -8.48 10.56
CA ILE A 249 15.72 -7.59 11.57
C ILE A 249 16.70 -6.62 10.90
N LEU A 250 17.58 -7.11 10.05
CA LEU A 250 18.58 -6.29 9.37
C LEU A 250 17.92 -5.30 8.40
N GLY A 251 16.88 -5.72 7.70
CA GLY A 251 16.10 -4.88 6.79
C GLY A 251 15.35 -3.78 7.53
N ILE A 252 14.67 -4.09 8.63
CA ILE A 252 14.00 -3.07 9.46
C ILE A 252 15.02 -2.12 10.07
N PHE A 253 16.14 -2.62 10.59
CA PHE A 253 17.21 -1.78 11.11
C PHE A 253 17.76 -0.82 10.04
N THR A 254 17.99 -1.31 8.82
CA THR A 254 18.45 -0.47 7.70
C THR A 254 17.43 0.60 7.33
N LEU A 255 16.13 0.24 7.28
CA LEU A 255 15.06 1.21 7.01
C LEU A 255 15.00 2.30 8.10
N LEU A 256 15.10 1.92 9.36
CA LEU A 256 15.13 2.87 10.48
C LEU A 256 16.38 3.78 10.43
N LEU A 257 17.54 3.21 10.13
CA LEU A 257 18.78 3.98 9.99
C LEU A 257 18.69 4.99 8.86
N VAL A 258 18.21 4.58 7.67
CA VAL A 258 17.99 5.48 6.53
C VAL A 258 17.00 6.58 6.90
N PHE A 259 15.87 6.22 7.54
CA PHE A 259 14.88 7.19 8.00
C PHE A 259 15.48 8.25 8.96
N LEU A 260 16.29 7.81 9.93
CA LEU A 260 16.96 8.73 10.86
C LEU A 260 17.97 9.64 10.16
N ILE A 261 18.77 9.08 9.24
CA ILE A 261 19.74 9.86 8.45
C ILE A 261 19.04 10.91 7.59
N VAL A 262 17.97 10.53 6.89
CA VAL A 262 17.20 11.44 6.04
C VAL A 262 16.59 12.57 6.86
N ASN A 263 15.98 12.26 8.01
CA ASN A 263 15.41 13.29 8.89
C ASN A 263 16.49 14.19 9.56
N TYR A 264 17.71 13.68 9.74
CA TYR A 264 18.82 14.48 10.24
C TYR A 264 19.38 15.45 9.19
N ILE A 265 19.44 15.01 7.93
CA ILE A 265 19.99 15.81 6.81
C ILE A 265 18.95 16.80 6.25
N MET A 266 17.67 16.44 6.31
CA MET A 266 16.55 17.24 5.78
C MET A 266 15.52 17.51 6.91
N PRO A 267 15.88 18.35 7.89
CA PRO A 267 15.00 18.67 9.00
C PRO A 267 13.76 19.48 8.57
#